data_03fc444df9667d6e800a528a92142ac5
#
_entry.id   03fc444df9667d6e800a528a92142ac5
#
_cell.length_a   1.000
_cell.length_b   1.000
_cell.length_c   1.000
_cell.angle_alpha   90.00
_cell.angle_beta   90.00
_cell.angle_gamma   90.00
#
_symmetry.space_group_name_H-M   'P 1'
#
loop_
_entity.id
_entity.type
_entity.pdbx_description
1 polymer ?
#
loop_
_entity_poly.entity_id
_entity_poly.type
_entity_poly.pdbx_seq_one_letter_code
_entity_poly.pdbx_strand_id
1 'polypeptide(L)'
;DNLTWETRTGYALMQSRSLTVTGNRSEGDTNYGILMNFITYSEIAGNRVQGVARGQAYITGGSDVPGAEGKGIFIYNSLYNEIRNNRFADGDIGIHLTAGSEDNHLYGNDFVNNRVQVKYVASREQEWSHEGRGNFWSDYLGWDLDADGVGDRHYEPNDAVDKLLWKYPLARLLMNSPAVQALHWVQREFPVFRAPGVRDSHPLMMPAGPPGH
;
A
#
# COMPACT_ATOMS: atom_id res chain seq x y z
N ASP A 1 13.03 5.52 17.80
CA ASP A 1 11.72 5.38 18.45
C ASP A 1 11.15 6.76 18.75
N ASN A 2 10.42 7.33 17.78
CA ASN A 2 9.74 8.61 17.93
C ASN A 2 8.23 8.39 17.75
N LEU A 3 7.44 9.29 18.34
CA LEU A 3 5.98 9.30 18.19
C LEU A 3 5.55 10.63 17.58
N THR A 4 4.70 10.55 16.54
CA THR A 4 3.88 11.67 16.06
C THR A 4 2.42 11.36 16.29
N TRP A 5 1.65 12.37 16.66
CA TRP A 5 0.24 12.21 16.98
C TRP A 5 -0.58 13.39 16.47
N GLU A 6 -1.63 13.08 15.71
CA GLU A 6 -2.57 14.06 15.13
C GLU A 6 -1.88 15.23 14.40
N THR A 7 -0.77 14.95 13.71
CA THR A 7 -0.08 15.94 12.89
C THR A 7 -0.60 15.94 11.45
N ARG A 8 -0.12 16.85 10.61
CA ARG A 8 -0.41 16.84 9.18
C ARG A 8 0.42 15.75 8.47
N THR A 9 1.66 15.57 8.90
CA THR A 9 2.61 14.60 8.36
C THR A 9 3.45 14.06 9.49
N GLY A 10 3.38 12.76 9.74
CA GLY A 10 4.16 12.12 10.79
C GLY A 10 5.66 12.28 10.56
N TYR A 11 6.16 11.66 9.50
CA TYR A 11 7.60 11.72 9.15
C TYR A 11 7.76 12.15 7.70
N ALA A 12 8.44 13.26 7.47
CA ALA A 12 8.77 13.78 6.15
C ALA A 12 10.26 13.54 5.84
N LEU A 13 10.53 12.58 4.96
CA LEU A 13 11.87 12.27 4.47
C LEU A 13 12.03 12.96 3.12
N MET A 14 12.99 13.87 3.03
CA MET A 14 13.13 14.75 1.88
C MET A 14 14.56 14.74 1.36
N GLN A 15 14.73 14.51 0.04
CA GLN A 15 15.98 14.70 -0.69
C GLN A 15 17.22 14.12 0.02
N SER A 16 17.13 12.88 0.47
CA SER A 16 18.15 12.27 1.32
C SER A 16 18.51 10.87 0.83
N ARG A 17 19.66 10.40 1.25
CA ARG A 17 20.21 9.10 0.90
C ARG A 17 20.72 8.36 2.12
N SER A 18 20.65 7.04 2.08
CA SER A 18 21.21 6.16 3.10
C SER A 18 20.68 6.45 4.52
N LEU A 19 19.36 6.72 4.60
CA LEU A 19 18.67 6.88 5.88
C LEU A 19 18.36 5.51 6.49
N THR A 20 18.35 5.47 7.84
CA THR A 20 17.77 4.39 8.61
C THR A 20 16.61 4.95 9.44
N VAL A 21 15.38 4.55 9.11
CA VAL A 21 14.15 5.04 9.73
C VAL A 21 13.44 3.87 10.38
N THR A 22 13.65 3.69 11.68
CA THR A 22 13.20 2.48 12.37
C THR A 22 12.48 2.76 13.68
N GLY A 23 11.50 1.88 14.02
CA GLY A 23 10.82 1.86 15.31
C GLY A 23 9.94 3.08 15.60
N ASN A 24 9.59 3.88 14.61
CA ASN A 24 8.79 5.09 14.83
C ASN A 24 7.29 4.79 14.78
N ARG A 25 6.51 5.64 15.44
CA ARG A 25 5.04 5.59 15.46
C ARG A 25 4.43 6.86 14.91
N SER A 26 3.38 6.72 14.12
CA SER A 26 2.57 7.81 13.56
C SER A 26 1.11 7.47 13.78
N GLU A 27 0.38 8.28 14.51
CA GLU A 27 -0.98 7.99 14.94
C GLU A 27 -1.93 9.16 14.62
N GLY A 28 -2.99 8.90 13.85
CA GLY A 28 -4.04 9.88 13.56
C GLY A 28 -3.61 11.07 12.71
N ASP A 29 -2.51 10.95 11.96
CA ASP A 29 -2.05 12.00 11.07
C ASP A 29 -3.00 12.19 9.87
N THR A 30 -3.05 13.39 9.27
CA THR A 30 -4.12 13.73 8.32
C THR A 30 -3.73 13.57 6.85
N ASN A 31 -2.46 13.68 6.49
CA ASN A 31 -2.01 13.54 5.10
C ASN A 31 -1.11 12.33 4.88
N TYR A 32 -0.03 12.24 5.65
CA TYR A 32 0.97 11.19 5.49
C TYR A 32 1.45 10.70 6.86
N GLY A 33 1.52 9.39 7.03
CA GLY A 33 2.26 8.80 8.13
C GLY A 33 3.76 8.90 7.87
N ILE A 34 4.21 8.35 6.73
CA ILE A 34 5.59 8.48 6.24
C ILE A 34 5.56 9.02 4.81
N LEU A 35 6.22 10.14 4.58
CA LEU A 35 6.43 10.73 3.26
C LEU A 35 7.88 10.51 2.83
N MET A 36 8.09 9.82 1.71
CA MET A 36 9.38 9.67 1.04
C MET A 36 9.39 10.48 -0.25
N ASN A 37 10.22 11.50 -0.31
CA ASN A 37 10.34 12.39 -1.47
C ASN A 37 11.80 12.52 -1.88
N PHE A 38 12.19 11.94 -3.03
CA PHE A 38 13.57 11.82 -3.51
C PHE A 38 14.50 11.13 -2.49
N ILE A 39 14.07 9.96 -1.99
CA ILE A 39 14.83 9.12 -1.04
C ILE A 39 15.47 7.95 -1.78
N THR A 40 16.75 7.70 -1.53
CA THR A 40 17.46 6.60 -2.16
C THR A 40 18.32 5.79 -1.19
N TYR A 41 18.46 4.49 -1.46
CA TYR A 41 19.34 3.57 -0.73
C TYR A 41 19.11 3.61 0.78
N SER A 42 17.84 3.69 1.20
CA SER A 42 17.45 3.89 2.60
C SER A 42 16.64 2.71 3.11
N GLU A 43 16.69 2.50 4.41
CA GLU A 43 15.94 1.47 5.12
C GLU A 43 14.80 2.11 5.93
N ILE A 44 13.57 1.66 5.68
CA ILE A 44 12.38 2.03 6.42
C ILE A 44 11.81 0.76 7.03
N ALA A 45 12.08 0.52 8.32
CA ALA A 45 11.79 -0.79 8.91
C ALA A 45 11.18 -0.70 10.32
N GLY A 46 10.26 -1.61 10.63
CA GLY A 46 9.68 -1.73 11.97
C GLY A 46 8.89 -0.51 12.44
N ASN A 47 8.44 0.35 11.54
CA ASN A 47 7.62 1.49 11.90
C ASN A 47 6.14 1.10 11.99
N ARG A 48 5.39 1.81 12.84
CA ARG A 48 3.95 1.64 12.99
C ARG A 48 3.24 2.94 12.61
N VAL A 49 2.34 2.85 11.63
CA VAL A 49 1.51 3.96 11.16
C VAL A 49 0.05 3.54 11.28
N GLN A 50 -0.74 4.33 11.97
CA GLN A 50 -2.14 4.00 12.23
C GLN A 50 -3.07 5.19 12.08
N GLY A 51 -4.24 4.98 11.45
CA GLY A 51 -5.33 5.95 11.42
C GLY A 51 -5.03 7.18 10.56
N VAL A 52 -4.16 7.07 9.55
CA VAL A 52 -3.89 8.21 8.66
C VAL A 52 -5.07 8.38 7.71
N ALA A 53 -5.87 9.38 8.00
CA ALA A 53 -7.11 9.66 7.28
C ALA A 53 -7.25 11.15 6.97
N ARG A 54 -8.04 11.48 5.96
CA ARG A 54 -8.36 12.87 5.60
C ARG A 54 -8.87 13.65 6.82
N GLY A 55 -8.27 14.76 7.13
CA GLY A 55 -8.72 15.63 8.22
C GLY A 55 -10.13 16.19 7.97
N GLN A 56 -10.94 16.33 9.03
CA GLN A 56 -12.32 16.80 8.94
C GLN A 56 -12.45 18.20 8.28
N ALA A 57 -11.46 19.04 8.35
CA ALA A 57 -11.46 20.34 7.70
C ALA A 57 -11.64 20.27 6.16
N TYR A 58 -11.26 19.16 5.55
CA TYR A 58 -11.47 18.91 4.11
C TYR A 58 -12.86 18.34 3.80
N ILE A 59 -13.53 17.76 4.80
CA ILE A 59 -14.87 17.16 4.63
C ILE A 59 -15.94 18.24 4.64
N THR A 60 -15.77 19.30 5.45
CA THR A 60 -16.74 20.39 5.62
C THR A 60 -16.77 21.37 4.44
N GLY A 61 -15.76 21.38 3.58
CA GLY A 61 -15.66 22.25 2.40
C GLY A 61 -16.40 21.76 1.17
N GLY A 62 -17.06 20.61 1.19
CA GLY A 62 -17.90 20.09 0.12
C GLY A 62 -17.18 19.71 -1.20
N SER A 63 -15.86 19.82 -1.26
CA SER A 63 -15.07 19.42 -2.42
C SER A 63 -14.25 18.16 -2.11
N ASP A 64 -14.57 17.10 -2.81
CA ASP A 64 -13.75 15.90 -2.90
C ASP A 64 -12.49 16.27 -3.70
N VAL A 65 -11.48 16.86 -3.04
CA VAL A 65 -10.23 17.20 -3.70
C VAL A 65 -9.48 15.90 -3.97
N PRO A 66 -9.31 15.48 -5.24
CA PRO A 66 -8.57 14.29 -5.57
C PRO A 66 -7.14 14.37 -5.01
N GLY A 67 -6.71 13.32 -4.31
CA GLY A 67 -5.37 13.24 -3.74
C GLY A 67 -5.23 13.75 -2.30
N ALA A 68 -6.33 14.24 -1.68
CA ALA A 68 -6.34 14.65 -0.28
C ALA A 68 -6.48 13.48 0.72
N GLU A 69 -6.61 12.23 0.24
CA GLU A 69 -6.72 11.05 1.09
C GLU A 69 -5.46 10.88 1.95
N GLY A 70 -5.66 10.44 3.20
CA GLY A 70 -4.57 10.09 4.10
C GLY A 70 -3.79 8.87 3.59
N LYS A 71 -2.48 8.90 3.67
CA LYS A 71 -1.60 7.83 3.17
C LYS A 71 -0.69 7.34 4.29
N GLY A 72 -0.75 6.03 4.57
CA GLY A 72 0.15 5.41 5.53
C GLY A 72 1.61 5.64 5.15
N ILE A 73 1.98 5.26 3.91
CA ILE A 73 3.25 5.65 3.31
C ILE A 73 3.04 6.19 1.90
N PHE A 74 3.70 7.30 1.58
CA PHE A 74 3.72 7.89 0.24
C PHE A 74 5.14 7.92 -0.32
N ILE A 75 5.34 7.33 -1.50
CA ILE A 75 6.66 7.16 -2.13
C ILE A 75 6.65 7.91 -3.47
N TYR A 76 7.45 8.96 -3.55
CA TYR A 76 7.58 9.82 -4.72
C TYR A 76 9.04 9.96 -5.15
N ASN A 77 9.36 9.64 -6.41
CA ASN A 77 10.71 9.70 -6.98
C ASN A 77 11.80 9.09 -6.06
N SER A 78 11.50 7.97 -5.44
CA SER A 78 12.37 7.32 -4.47
C SER A 78 12.75 5.92 -4.96
N LEU A 79 14.04 5.60 -4.92
CA LEU A 79 14.64 4.46 -5.61
C LEU A 79 15.55 3.64 -4.69
N TYR A 80 15.62 2.33 -4.92
CA TYR A 80 16.57 1.44 -4.25
C TYR A 80 16.47 1.45 -2.73
N ASN A 81 15.24 1.53 -2.19
CA ASN A 81 15.01 1.52 -0.75
C ASN A 81 14.51 0.15 -0.31
N GLU A 82 14.80 -0.20 0.94
CA GLU A 82 14.18 -1.33 1.63
C GLU A 82 13.07 -0.85 2.57
N ILE A 83 11.86 -1.32 2.33
CA ILE A 83 10.67 -1.00 3.13
C ILE A 83 10.14 -2.32 3.68
N ARG A 84 10.47 -2.61 4.93
CA ARG A 84 10.21 -3.94 5.48
C ARG A 84 9.72 -3.94 6.93
N ASN A 85 8.93 -4.94 7.26
CA ASN A 85 8.43 -5.17 8.62
C ASN A 85 7.74 -3.93 9.24
N ASN A 86 7.14 -3.08 8.42
CA ASN A 86 6.33 -1.96 8.89
C ASN A 86 4.86 -2.37 8.98
N ARG A 87 4.09 -1.65 9.78
CA ARG A 87 2.65 -1.82 9.86
C ARG A 87 1.94 -0.52 9.48
N PHE A 88 1.06 -0.59 8.48
CA PHE A 88 0.21 0.49 8.00
C PHE A 88 -1.25 0.09 8.18
N ALA A 89 -1.97 0.72 9.11
CA ALA A 89 -3.30 0.25 9.51
C ALA A 89 -4.34 1.38 9.62
N ASP A 90 -5.59 0.98 9.36
CA ASP A 90 -6.80 1.77 9.64
C ASP A 90 -6.81 3.17 8.99
N GLY A 91 -6.15 3.31 7.84
CA GLY A 91 -6.04 4.57 7.10
C GLY A 91 -6.91 4.63 5.84
N ASP A 92 -6.86 5.77 5.14
CA ASP A 92 -7.51 5.87 3.83
C ASP A 92 -6.77 5.04 2.78
N ILE A 93 -5.44 5.17 2.71
CA ILE A 93 -4.57 4.43 1.79
C ILE A 93 -3.40 3.86 2.58
N GLY A 94 -3.15 2.55 2.44
CA GLY A 94 -2.00 1.91 3.07
C GLY A 94 -0.69 2.41 2.46
N ILE A 95 -0.51 2.19 1.16
CA ILE A 95 0.65 2.67 0.42
C ILE A 95 0.24 3.37 -0.90
N HIS A 96 0.83 4.52 -1.15
CA HIS A 96 0.73 5.21 -2.44
C HIS A 96 2.12 5.36 -3.06
N LEU A 97 2.34 4.69 -4.19
CA LEU A 97 3.58 4.76 -4.96
C LEU A 97 3.32 5.41 -6.32
N THR A 98 4.15 6.38 -6.67
CA THR A 98 4.05 7.12 -7.94
C THR A 98 5.15 6.74 -8.93
N ALA A 99 5.00 7.17 -10.18
CA ALA A 99 6.03 7.04 -11.21
C ALA A 99 7.38 7.63 -10.75
N GLY A 100 8.47 7.03 -11.22
CA GLY A 100 9.82 7.40 -10.78
C GLY A 100 10.23 6.79 -9.43
N SER A 101 9.41 5.92 -8.86
CA SER A 101 9.74 5.17 -7.64
C SER A 101 9.89 3.69 -8.00
N GLU A 102 11.09 3.32 -8.41
CA GLU A 102 11.40 1.99 -8.93
C GLU A 102 12.49 1.32 -8.09
N ASP A 103 12.67 0.02 -8.28
CA ASP A 103 13.71 -0.78 -7.62
C ASP A 103 13.68 -0.69 -6.07
N ASN A 104 12.50 -0.51 -5.50
CA ASN A 104 12.29 -0.58 -4.05
C ASN A 104 11.86 -2.01 -3.67
N HIS A 105 12.46 -2.56 -2.62
CA HIS A 105 12.06 -3.84 -2.05
C HIS A 105 11.03 -3.61 -0.94
N LEU A 106 9.84 -4.17 -1.11
CA LEU A 106 8.73 -4.08 -0.15
C LEU A 106 8.35 -5.49 0.31
N TYR A 107 8.70 -5.86 1.52
CA TYR A 107 8.43 -7.21 2.04
C TYR A 107 8.24 -7.24 3.56
N GLY A 108 7.49 -8.21 4.04
CA GLY A 108 7.21 -8.37 5.47
C GLY A 108 6.41 -7.23 6.08
N ASN A 109 5.78 -6.36 5.27
CA ASN A 109 4.95 -5.29 5.82
C ASN A 109 3.51 -5.78 6.04
N ASP A 110 2.84 -5.19 7.02
CA ASP A 110 1.43 -5.43 7.32
C ASP A 110 0.58 -4.26 6.81
N PHE A 111 -0.28 -4.50 5.84
CA PHE A 111 -1.30 -3.55 5.38
C PHE A 111 -2.67 -3.99 5.89
N VAL A 112 -3.20 -3.31 6.90
CA VAL A 112 -4.34 -3.78 7.68
C VAL A 112 -5.49 -2.78 7.66
N ASN A 113 -6.67 -3.24 7.23
CA ASN A 113 -7.93 -2.47 7.27
C ASN A 113 -7.86 -1.07 6.67
N ASN A 114 -6.95 -0.82 5.73
CA ASN A 114 -6.98 0.45 5.03
C ASN A 114 -8.13 0.44 4.03
N ARG A 115 -8.78 1.57 3.81
CA ARG A 115 -9.88 1.69 2.83
C ARG A 115 -9.43 1.28 1.43
N VAL A 116 -8.17 1.56 1.10
CA VAL A 116 -7.46 1.11 -0.10
C VAL A 116 -6.06 0.67 0.32
N GLN A 117 -5.70 -0.58 0.06
CA GLN A 117 -4.37 -1.06 0.46
C GLN A 117 -3.28 -0.41 -0.38
N VAL A 118 -3.45 -0.40 -1.71
CA VAL A 118 -2.44 0.09 -2.64
C VAL A 118 -3.03 1.09 -3.62
N LYS A 119 -2.39 2.25 -3.74
CA LYS A 119 -2.57 3.18 -4.86
C LYS A 119 -1.27 3.24 -5.65
N TYR A 120 -1.29 2.72 -6.86
CA TYR A 120 -0.13 2.72 -7.74
C TYR A 120 -0.43 3.51 -9.02
N VAL A 121 0.43 4.47 -9.33
CA VAL A 121 0.28 5.34 -10.50
C VAL A 121 1.60 5.35 -11.26
N ALA A 122 1.79 4.33 -12.10
CA ALA A 122 2.91 4.27 -13.03
C ALA A 122 2.62 3.28 -14.17
N SER A 123 3.59 3.10 -15.07
CA SER A 123 3.48 2.28 -16.28
C SER A 123 4.28 0.97 -16.23
N ARG A 124 5.00 0.70 -15.16
CA ARG A 124 5.79 -0.54 -14.99
C ARG A 124 5.12 -1.48 -14.00
N GLU A 125 5.35 -2.77 -14.17
CA GLU A 125 5.03 -3.75 -13.13
C GLU A 125 6.03 -3.63 -11.99
N GLN A 126 5.52 -3.79 -10.75
CA GLN A 126 6.31 -3.78 -9.53
C GLN A 126 6.10 -5.11 -8.81
N GLU A 127 7.18 -5.83 -8.53
CA GLU A 127 7.16 -7.01 -7.68
C GLU A 127 7.45 -6.60 -6.23
N TRP A 128 6.53 -6.89 -5.32
CA TRP A 128 6.63 -6.53 -3.90
C TRP A 128 6.81 -7.73 -3.01
N SER A 129 7.63 -8.67 -3.44
CA SER A 129 8.20 -9.71 -2.60
C SER A 129 9.71 -9.73 -2.75
N HIS A 130 10.40 -10.24 -1.76
CA HIS A 130 11.85 -10.38 -1.75
C HIS A 130 12.24 -11.71 -1.10
N GLU A 131 13.07 -12.51 -1.78
CA GLU A 131 13.56 -13.80 -1.30
C GLU A 131 12.43 -14.74 -0.82
N GLY A 132 11.32 -14.81 -1.57
CA GLY A 132 10.19 -15.68 -1.25
C GLY A 132 9.28 -15.17 -0.13
N ARG A 133 9.42 -13.92 0.29
CA ARG A 133 8.58 -13.29 1.29
C ARG A 133 7.98 -11.99 0.78
N GLY A 134 6.68 -11.90 0.77
CA GLY A 134 5.91 -10.70 0.42
C GLY A 134 5.36 -9.98 1.66
N ASN A 135 4.18 -9.41 1.53
CA ASN A 135 3.54 -8.61 2.57
C ASN A 135 2.21 -9.25 3.01
N PHE A 136 1.74 -8.87 4.19
CA PHE A 136 0.39 -9.20 4.63
C PHE A 136 -0.60 -8.13 4.17
N TRP A 137 -1.70 -8.58 3.55
CA TRP A 137 -2.77 -7.74 3.04
C TRP A 137 -4.10 -8.20 3.66
N SER A 138 -4.74 -7.39 4.47
CA SER A 138 -5.96 -7.80 5.18
C SER A 138 -7.16 -8.07 4.27
N ASP A 139 -7.09 -7.69 3.01
CA ASP A 139 -8.08 -7.96 1.96
C ASP A 139 -7.65 -9.10 1.01
N TYR A 140 -6.54 -9.77 1.27
CA TYR A 140 -6.10 -10.94 0.51
C TYR A 140 -7.04 -12.12 0.78
N LEU A 141 -7.54 -12.73 -0.31
CA LEU A 141 -8.50 -13.83 -0.29
C LEU A 141 -7.92 -15.12 -0.88
N GLY A 142 -6.62 -15.25 -0.92
CA GLY A 142 -5.96 -16.48 -1.38
C GLY A 142 -5.98 -17.58 -0.31
N TRP A 143 -5.37 -18.67 -0.65
CA TRP A 143 -5.23 -19.86 0.20
C TRP A 143 -3.77 -20.28 0.29
N ASP A 144 -3.47 -21.11 1.23
CA ASP A 144 -2.16 -21.70 1.51
C ASP A 144 -2.42 -23.23 1.69
N LEU A 145 -2.09 -24.02 0.68
CA LEU A 145 -2.39 -25.46 0.65
C LEU A 145 -1.32 -26.29 1.32
N ASP A 146 -0.08 -25.83 1.34
CA ASP A 146 1.06 -26.53 1.94
C ASP A 146 1.38 -26.05 3.36
N ALA A 147 0.63 -25.05 3.85
CA ALA A 147 0.70 -24.50 5.19
C ALA A 147 2.09 -23.93 5.55
N ASP A 148 2.76 -23.29 4.58
CA ASP A 148 4.05 -22.63 4.78
C ASP A 148 3.91 -21.18 5.26
N GLY A 149 2.67 -20.65 5.32
CA GLY A 149 2.33 -19.30 5.74
C GLY A 149 2.39 -18.27 4.62
N VAL A 150 2.65 -18.71 3.39
CA VAL A 150 2.63 -17.90 2.17
C VAL A 150 1.44 -18.32 1.31
N GLY A 151 0.73 -17.38 0.73
CA GLY A 151 -0.41 -17.70 -0.11
C GLY A 151 0.01 -18.21 -1.49
N ASP A 152 -0.62 -19.30 -1.94
CA ASP A 152 -0.40 -19.93 -3.26
C ASP A 152 -0.83 -19.07 -4.45
N ARG A 153 -1.52 -17.98 -4.21
CA ARG A 153 -1.95 -17.02 -5.23
C ARG A 153 -1.30 -15.67 -5.00
N HIS A 154 -0.84 -15.05 -6.07
CA HIS A 154 -0.34 -13.69 -6.02
C HIS A 154 -1.43 -12.70 -5.55
N TYR A 155 -1.02 -11.68 -4.85
CA TYR A 155 -1.86 -10.52 -4.57
C TYR A 155 -1.61 -9.44 -5.65
N GLU A 156 -2.68 -9.01 -6.32
CA GLU A 156 -2.63 -8.01 -7.41
C GLU A 156 -3.70 -6.93 -7.14
N PRO A 157 -3.39 -5.88 -6.35
CA PRO A 157 -4.38 -4.90 -5.86
C PRO A 157 -4.87 -3.89 -6.91
N ASN A 158 -4.25 -3.85 -8.09
CA ASN A 158 -4.53 -2.83 -9.09
C ASN A 158 -5.04 -3.43 -10.40
N ASP A 159 -6.01 -4.31 -10.34
CA ASP A 159 -6.66 -4.76 -11.55
C ASP A 159 -7.50 -3.63 -12.20
N ALA A 160 -8.00 -3.85 -13.43
CA ALA A 160 -8.77 -2.80 -14.12
C ALA A 160 -10.12 -2.53 -13.44
N VAL A 161 -10.63 -3.48 -12.64
CA VAL A 161 -11.84 -3.31 -11.84
C VAL A 161 -11.56 -2.37 -10.69
N ASP A 162 -10.44 -2.51 -9.99
CA ASP A 162 -10.03 -1.59 -8.94
C ASP A 162 -9.86 -0.18 -9.47
N LYS A 163 -9.24 0.00 -10.64
CA LYS A 163 -9.12 1.31 -11.30
C LYS A 163 -10.49 1.91 -11.66
N LEU A 164 -11.42 1.07 -12.12
CA LEU A 164 -12.79 1.51 -12.40
C LEU A 164 -13.52 1.96 -11.13
N LEU A 165 -13.38 1.20 -10.04
CA LEU A 165 -13.98 1.51 -8.75
C LEU A 165 -13.39 2.77 -8.10
N TRP A 166 -12.13 3.06 -8.37
CA TRP A 166 -11.50 4.32 -8.00
C TRP A 166 -12.13 5.50 -8.72
N LYS A 167 -12.34 5.36 -10.02
CA LYS A 167 -12.92 6.40 -10.87
C LYS A 167 -14.41 6.59 -10.57
N TYR A 168 -15.11 5.52 -10.21
CA TYR A 168 -16.55 5.50 -9.96
C TYR A 168 -16.87 4.78 -8.64
N PRO A 169 -16.75 5.44 -7.48
CA PRO A 169 -16.93 4.80 -6.16
C PRO A 169 -18.28 4.09 -5.98
N LEU A 170 -19.35 4.59 -6.61
CA LEU A 170 -20.67 3.96 -6.56
C LEU A 170 -20.71 2.60 -7.28
N ALA A 171 -19.78 2.31 -8.18
CA ALA A 171 -19.68 1.01 -8.84
C ALA A 171 -19.35 -0.13 -7.86
N ARG A 172 -18.89 0.17 -6.64
CA ARG A 172 -18.70 -0.82 -5.58
C ARG A 172 -19.97 -1.59 -5.23
N LEU A 173 -21.14 -0.98 -5.40
CA LEU A 173 -22.43 -1.65 -5.22
C LEU A 173 -22.65 -2.78 -6.23
N LEU A 174 -21.93 -2.77 -7.34
CA LEU A 174 -22.02 -3.76 -8.42
C LEU A 174 -20.94 -4.85 -8.33
N MET A 175 -20.05 -4.84 -7.33
CA MET A 175 -18.93 -5.77 -7.19
C MET A 175 -19.35 -7.25 -7.25
N ASN A 176 -20.49 -7.57 -6.69
CA ASN A 176 -21.03 -8.93 -6.70
C ASN A 176 -21.90 -9.24 -7.94
N SER A 177 -21.93 -8.33 -8.93
CA SER A 177 -22.70 -8.57 -10.14
C SER A 177 -22.00 -9.57 -11.07
N PRO A 178 -22.78 -10.39 -11.82
CA PRO A 178 -22.21 -11.30 -12.81
C PRO A 178 -21.33 -10.61 -13.85
N ALA A 179 -21.63 -9.33 -14.17
CA ALA A 179 -20.84 -8.54 -15.11
C ALA A 179 -19.44 -8.25 -14.62
N VAL A 180 -19.27 -7.89 -13.33
CA VAL A 180 -17.95 -7.66 -12.72
C VAL A 180 -17.18 -8.97 -12.62
N GLN A 181 -17.83 -10.06 -12.25
CA GLN A 181 -17.19 -11.39 -12.22
C GLN A 181 -16.73 -11.84 -13.61
N ALA A 182 -17.54 -11.58 -14.65
CA ALA A 182 -17.14 -11.85 -16.03
C ALA A 182 -15.94 -11.00 -16.46
N LEU A 183 -15.87 -9.74 -16.03
CA LEU A 183 -14.75 -8.86 -16.31
C LEU A 183 -13.45 -9.37 -15.64
N HIS A 184 -13.51 -9.79 -14.38
CA HIS A 184 -12.38 -10.43 -13.71
C HIS A 184 -11.94 -11.72 -14.41
N TRP A 185 -12.88 -12.52 -14.90
CA TRP A 185 -12.57 -13.72 -15.68
C TRP A 185 -11.86 -13.37 -16.99
N VAL A 186 -12.38 -12.41 -17.75
CA VAL A 186 -11.75 -11.94 -19.01
C VAL A 186 -10.32 -11.45 -18.78
N GLN A 187 -10.09 -10.69 -17.72
CA GLN A 187 -8.75 -10.18 -17.38
C GLN A 187 -7.75 -11.31 -17.05
N ARG A 188 -8.21 -12.39 -16.43
CA ARG A 188 -7.36 -13.56 -16.15
C ARG A 188 -7.00 -14.33 -17.41
N GLU A 189 -7.97 -14.52 -18.31
CA GLU A 189 -7.79 -15.33 -19.52
C GLU A 189 -7.05 -14.55 -20.63
N PHE A 190 -7.14 -13.22 -20.62
CA PHE A 190 -6.55 -12.36 -21.65
C PHE A 190 -5.58 -11.34 -21.05
N PRO A 191 -4.31 -11.70 -20.85
CA PRO A 191 -3.28 -10.83 -20.22
C PRO A 191 -3.08 -9.46 -20.89
N VAL A 192 -3.42 -9.36 -22.18
CA VAL A 192 -3.34 -8.09 -22.96
C VAL A 192 -4.17 -6.95 -22.33
N PHE A 193 -5.18 -7.29 -21.55
CA PHE A 193 -6.03 -6.31 -20.85
C PHE A 193 -5.54 -5.97 -19.43
N ARG A 194 -4.43 -6.57 -18.98
CA ARG A 194 -3.85 -6.22 -17.68
C ARG A 194 -3.09 -4.90 -17.82
N ALA A 195 -3.52 -3.91 -17.04
CA ALA A 195 -2.72 -2.72 -16.88
C ALA A 195 -1.53 -3.03 -15.97
N PRO A 196 -0.33 -2.47 -16.23
CA PRO A 196 0.80 -2.57 -15.32
C PRO A 196 0.38 -2.21 -13.90
N GLY A 197 0.80 -2.99 -12.93
CA GLY A 197 0.39 -2.84 -11.54
C GLY A 197 1.44 -3.33 -10.57
N VAL A 198 1.03 -3.42 -9.33
CA VAL A 198 1.80 -4.07 -8.28
C VAL A 198 1.40 -5.53 -8.21
N ARG A 199 2.38 -6.38 -8.03
CA ARG A 199 2.22 -7.80 -7.76
C ARG A 199 3.03 -8.16 -6.52
N ASP A 200 2.41 -8.86 -5.62
CA ASP A 200 3.09 -9.54 -4.53
C ASP A 200 2.97 -11.05 -4.80
N SER A 201 4.09 -11.65 -5.17
CA SER A 201 4.10 -13.08 -5.57
C SER A 201 4.11 -14.04 -4.39
N HIS A 202 4.38 -13.55 -3.18
CA HIS A 202 4.46 -14.35 -1.96
C HIS A 202 3.70 -13.71 -0.80
N PRO A 203 2.39 -13.41 -0.95
CA PRO A 203 1.62 -12.72 0.09
C PRO A 203 1.55 -13.56 1.36
N LEU A 204 1.70 -12.92 2.51
CA LEU A 204 1.66 -13.59 3.80
C LEU A 204 0.22 -13.87 4.23
N MET A 205 -0.05 -15.06 4.75
CA MET A 205 -1.36 -15.46 5.27
C MET A 205 -1.68 -14.83 6.63
N MET A 206 -0.66 -14.45 7.39
CA MET A 206 -0.80 -13.79 8.68
C MET A 206 0.12 -12.57 8.78
N PRO A 207 -0.26 -11.57 9.60
CA PRO A 207 0.62 -10.44 9.86
C PRO A 207 2.01 -10.90 10.30
N ALA A 208 3.04 -10.23 9.80
CA ALA A 208 4.42 -10.52 10.19
C ALA A 208 4.68 -10.31 11.69
N GLY A 209 3.77 -9.60 12.35
CA GLY A 209 3.90 -9.21 13.74
C GLY A 209 4.86 -8.04 13.95
N PRO A 210 4.84 -7.39 15.11
CA PRO A 210 5.89 -6.45 15.43
C PRO A 210 7.22 -7.19 15.49
N PRO A 211 8.33 -6.59 15.01
CA PRO A 211 9.65 -7.15 15.29
C PRO A 211 9.74 -7.37 16.79
N GLY A 212 10.09 -8.59 17.20
CA GLY A 212 10.16 -8.96 18.61
C GLY A 212 11.01 -7.95 19.38
N HIS A 213 10.51 -7.56 20.53
CA HIS A 213 11.28 -6.81 21.52
C HIS A 213 12.40 -7.67 22.05
#